data_b03213d136294ecfc8f0157f399d4fcf
#
_entry.id   b03213d136294ecfc8f0157f399d4fcf
#
_cell.length_a   1.000
_cell.length_b   1.000
_cell.length_c   1.000
_cell.angle_alpha   90.00
_cell.angle_beta   90.00
_cell.angle_gamma   90.00
#
_symmetry.space_group_name_H-M   'P 1'
#
loop_
_entity.id
_entity.type
_entity.pdbx_description
1 polymer ?
#
loop_
_entity_poly.entity_id
_entity_poly.type
_entity_poly.pdbx_seq_one_letter_code
_entity_poly.pdbx_strand_id
1 'polypeptide(L)'
;LARSGRFEHSGVAGMGENLYASGGSGSPSAAAAVAEWASEKRFFDARLRRCERAWQECGHYTQLVWRDTTAVGCAIAKGRKGRFDHLVVCNYLPQGNYLGEKPY
;
A
#
# COMPACT_ATOMS: atom_id res chain seq x y z
N LEU A 1 -4.37 -7.62 -10.18
CA LEU A 1 -3.75 -8.55 -9.26
C LEU A 1 -4.67 -9.10 -8.24
N ALA A 2 -5.53 -8.27 -7.65
CA ALA A 2 -6.60 -8.79 -6.81
C ALA A 2 -7.46 -9.77 -7.60
N ARG A 3 -7.69 -9.48 -8.87
CA ARG A 3 -8.48 -10.35 -9.74
C ARG A 3 -7.86 -11.72 -9.95
N SER A 4 -6.54 -11.78 -10.01
CA SER A 4 -5.84 -13.04 -10.23
C SER A 4 -5.64 -13.82 -8.94
N GLY A 5 -5.93 -13.22 -7.79
CA GLY A 5 -5.70 -13.83 -6.50
C GLY A 5 -4.24 -13.90 -6.10
N ARG A 6 -3.36 -13.22 -6.80
CA ARG A 6 -1.95 -13.16 -6.48
C ARG A 6 -1.65 -11.97 -5.62
N PHE A 7 -0.73 -12.15 -4.67
CA PHE A 7 -0.25 -11.05 -3.85
C PHE A 7 0.99 -10.44 -4.48
N GLU A 8 0.79 -9.60 -5.46
CA GLU A 8 1.87 -8.92 -6.16
C GLU A 8 1.37 -7.59 -6.73
N HIS A 9 2.30 -6.68 -6.98
CA HIS A 9 1.96 -5.38 -7.54
C HIS A 9 1.59 -5.49 -9.02
N SER A 10 0.68 -4.61 -9.46
CA SER A 10 0.20 -4.62 -10.82
C SER A 10 1.25 -4.23 -11.86
N GLY A 11 2.20 -3.39 -11.45
CA GLY A 11 3.21 -2.90 -12.37
C GLY A 11 2.69 -1.92 -13.42
N VAL A 12 1.49 -1.37 -13.24
CA VAL A 12 0.93 -0.39 -14.18
C VAL A 12 1.72 0.91 -14.07
N ALA A 13 2.24 1.37 -15.20
CA ALA A 13 3.03 2.60 -15.23
C ALA A 13 2.20 3.81 -14.84
N GLY A 14 2.78 4.71 -14.05
CA GLY A 14 2.12 5.92 -13.60
C GLY A 14 1.19 5.75 -12.43
N MET A 15 0.98 4.51 -11.97
CA MET A 15 0.15 4.22 -10.80
C MET A 15 0.98 3.70 -9.65
N GLY A 16 0.75 4.26 -8.47
CA GLY A 16 1.26 3.68 -7.23
C GLY A 16 0.29 2.63 -6.74
N GLU A 17 0.73 1.75 -5.83
CA GLU A 17 -0.10 0.67 -5.35
C GLU A 17 0.31 0.25 -3.95
N ASN A 18 -0.69 0.09 -3.09
CA ASN A 18 -0.51 -0.58 -1.80
C ASN A 18 -1.32 -1.86 -1.79
N LEU A 19 -0.74 -2.91 -1.28
CA LEU A 19 -1.38 -4.22 -1.15
C LEU A 19 -1.47 -4.63 0.31
N TYR A 20 -2.56 -5.28 0.67
CA TYR A 20 -2.76 -5.84 2.00
C TYR A 20 -3.44 -7.20 1.86
N ALA A 21 -2.84 -8.22 2.45
CA ALA A 21 -3.41 -9.55 2.44
C ALA A 21 -3.86 -9.89 3.85
N SER A 22 -5.08 -10.44 3.97
CA SER A 22 -5.57 -10.91 5.25
C SER A 22 -5.99 -12.37 5.13
N GLY A 23 -5.70 -13.14 6.17
CA GLY A 23 -6.10 -14.53 6.27
C GLY A 23 -7.00 -14.73 7.46
N GLY A 24 -7.53 -15.93 7.57
CA GLY A 24 -8.35 -16.30 8.70
C GLY A 24 -9.80 -15.89 8.55
N SER A 25 -10.50 -15.80 9.68
CA SER A 25 -11.93 -15.62 9.71
C SER A 25 -12.42 -14.19 9.68
N GLY A 26 -11.52 -13.23 9.72
CA GLY A 26 -11.91 -11.83 9.74
C GLY A 26 -12.41 -11.34 8.39
N SER A 27 -13.33 -10.41 8.40
CA SER A 27 -13.77 -9.77 7.16
C SER A 27 -12.72 -8.76 6.71
N PRO A 28 -12.39 -8.73 5.42
CA PRO A 28 -11.45 -7.73 4.93
C PRO A 28 -12.11 -6.37 4.93
N SER A 29 -11.31 -5.32 5.16
CA SER A 29 -11.81 -3.97 5.04
C SER A 29 -10.71 -3.04 4.57
N ALA A 30 -11.11 -2.02 3.83
CA ALA A 30 -10.18 -0.97 3.42
C ALA A 30 -9.65 -0.24 4.65
N ALA A 31 -10.48 -0.06 5.68
CA ALA A 31 -10.06 0.61 6.90
C ALA A 31 -8.92 -0.16 7.59
N ALA A 32 -9.03 -1.48 7.68
CA ALA A 32 -7.98 -2.29 8.28
C ALA A 32 -6.68 -2.20 7.48
N ALA A 33 -6.78 -2.23 6.16
CA ALA A 33 -5.61 -2.10 5.30
C ALA A 33 -4.93 -0.76 5.47
N VAL A 34 -5.70 0.31 5.45
CA VAL A 34 -5.15 1.66 5.63
C VAL A 34 -4.50 1.80 7.00
N ALA A 35 -5.13 1.26 8.05
CA ALA A 35 -4.55 1.29 9.39
C ALA A 35 -3.20 0.58 9.44
N GLU A 36 -3.08 -0.56 8.77
CA GLU A 36 -1.82 -1.30 8.72
C GLU A 36 -0.75 -0.51 7.97
N TRP A 37 -1.10 0.06 6.82
CA TRP A 37 -0.16 0.88 6.06
C TRP A 37 0.25 2.13 6.84
N ALA A 38 -0.71 2.77 7.51
CA ALA A 38 -0.43 3.97 8.31
C ALA A 38 0.46 3.66 9.51
N SER A 39 0.40 2.44 10.03
CA SER A 39 1.24 2.04 11.17
C SER A 39 2.73 2.09 10.84
N GLU A 40 3.08 2.06 9.57
CA GLU A 40 4.48 2.18 9.14
C GLU A 40 5.06 3.56 9.42
N LYS A 41 4.24 4.53 9.82
CA LYS A 41 4.71 5.85 10.23
C LYS A 41 5.80 5.76 11.30
N ARG A 42 5.76 4.74 12.16
CA ARG A 42 6.75 4.54 13.21
C ARG A 42 8.18 4.36 12.66
N PHE A 43 8.31 3.99 11.38
CA PHE A 43 9.59 3.82 10.72
C PHE A 43 9.96 5.02 9.86
N PHE A 44 9.16 6.08 9.90
CA PHE A 44 9.38 7.28 9.10
C PHE A 44 10.04 8.37 9.93
N ASP A 45 11.15 8.90 9.42
CA ASP A 45 11.85 10.02 10.05
C ASP A 45 11.22 11.31 9.54
N ALA A 46 10.40 11.95 10.37
CA ALA A 46 9.68 13.17 9.98
C ALA A 46 10.63 14.35 9.78
N ARG A 47 11.78 14.32 10.40
CA ARG A 47 12.77 15.40 10.27
C ARG A 47 13.46 15.34 8.92
N LEU A 48 13.88 14.13 8.52
CA LEU A 48 14.51 13.91 7.23
C LEU A 48 13.50 13.63 6.13
N ARG A 49 12.26 13.41 6.48
CA ARG A 49 11.14 13.12 5.58
C ARG A 49 11.40 11.89 4.70
N ARG A 50 11.89 10.84 5.34
CA ARG A 50 12.18 9.56 4.67
C ARG A 50 12.10 8.41 5.67
N CYS A 51 12.07 7.19 5.18
CA CYS A 51 12.12 6.02 6.05
C CYS A 51 13.45 5.97 6.77
N GLU A 52 13.44 5.50 8.02
CA GLU A 52 14.62 5.52 8.88
C GLU A 52 15.77 4.70 8.34
N ARG A 53 15.46 3.55 7.72
CA ARG A 53 16.49 2.68 7.17
C ARG A 53 16.38 2.58 5.67
N ALA A 54 15.33 1.91 5.19
CA ALA A 54 15.10 1.70 3.77
C ALA A 54 13.67 2.03 3.44
N TRP A 55 13.42 2.47 2.22
CA TRP A 55 12.07 2.86 1.81
C TRP A 55 11.06 1.71 1.97
N GLN A 56 11.51 0.46 1.89
CA GLN A 56 10.64 -0.70 2.04
C GLN A 56 9.99 -0.80 3.42
N GLU A 57 10.60 -0.19 4.44
CA GLU A 57 10.04 -0.22 5.79
C GLU A 57 8.77 0.58 5.93
N CYS A 58 8.68 1.69 5.22
CA CYS A 58 7.53 2.58 5.37
C CYS A 58 6.95 3.04 4.04
N GLY A 59 7.19 2.29 2.98
CA GLY A 59 6.74 2.64 1.64
C GLY A 59 5.22 2.73 1.51
N HIS A 60 4.47 1.91 2.24
CA HIS A 60 3.01 2.02 2.25
C HIS A 60 2.58 3.34 2.88
N TYR A 61 3.21 3.72 3.98
CA TYR A 61 2.90 4.98 4.64
C TYR A 61 3.23 6.17 3.74
N THR A 62 4.42 6.18 3.11
CA THR A 62 4.82 7.31 2.27
C THR A 62 3.86 7.46 1.08
N GLN A 63 3.39 6.36 0.49
CA GLN A 63 2.40 6.45 -0.57
C GLN A 63 1.08 7.02 -0.07
N LEU A 64 0.63 6.64 1.13
CA LEU A 64 -0.60 7.18 1.71
C LEU A 64 -0.57 8.69 1.81
N VAL A 65 0.58 9.24 2.19
CA VAL A 65 0.72 10.68 2.46
C VAL A 65 1.40 11.44 1.34
N TRP A 66 1.64 10.80 0.20
CA TRP A 66 2.36 11.43 -0.90
C TRP A 66 1.60 12.65 -1.40
N ARG A 67 2.25 13.82 -1.30
CA ARG A 67 1.58 15.11 -1.55
C ARG A 67 1.00 15.22 -2.95
N ASP A 68 1.72 14.75 -3.95
CA ASP A 68 1.33 14.92 -5.35
C ASP A 68 0.34 13.88 -5.85
N THR A 69 0.07 12.84 -5.06
CA THR A 69 -0.97 11.86 -5.38
C THR A 69 -2.33 12.48 -5.08
N THR A 70 -3.21 12.52 -6.06
CA THR A 70 -4.49 13.20 -5.95
C THR A 70 -5.71 12.31 -6.06
N ALA A 71 -5.52 11.06 -6.44
CA ALA A 71 -6.64 10.13 -6.58
C ALA A 71 -6.25 8.75 -6.07
N VAL A 72 -7.20 8.04 -5.48
CA VAL A 72 -7.02 6.68 -5.03
C VAL A 72 -8.27 5.87 -5.33
N GLY A 73 -8.08 4.65 -5.79
CA GLY A 73 -9.17 3.69 -5.96
C GLY A 73 -8.77 2.37 -5.33
N CYS A 74 -9.67 1.76 -4.61
CA CYS A 74 -9.40 0.52 -3.91
C CYS A 74 -10.39 -0.57 -4.29
N ALA A 75 -9.93 -1.82 -4.23
CA ALA A 75 -10.76 -2.98 -4.46
C ALA A 75 -10.40 -4.06 -3.45
N ILE A 76 -11.38 -4.88 -3.11
CA ILE A 76 -11.19 -6.03 -2.25
C ILE A 76 -11.55 -7.26 -3.07
N ALA A 77 -10.66 -8.25 -3.09
CA ALA A 77 -10.89 -9.49 -3.81
C ALA A 77 -10.55 -10.68 -2.94
N LYS A 78 -11.25 -11.77 -3.17
CA LYS A 78 -10.97 -13.03 -2.50
C LYS A 78 -9.69 -13.62 -3.07
N GLY A 79 -8.78 -14.01 -2.19
CA GLY A 79 -7.55 -14.64 -2.60
C GLY A 79 -7.77 -16.07 -3.07
N ARG A 80 -6.73 -16.64 -3.66
CA ARG A 80 -6.75 -18.05 -4.05
C ARG A 80 -6.62 -18.93 -2.81
N LYS A 81 -7.23 -20.09 -2.91
CA LYS A 81 -7.23 -20.99 -1.77
C LYS A 81 -5.83 -21.33 -1.32
N GLY A 82 -5.71 -21.47 -0.02
CA GLY A 82 -4.51 -21.97 0.62
C GLY A 82 -3.59 -20.96 1.19
N ARG A 83 -3.64 -19.70 0.77
CA ARG A 83 -2.67 -18.73 1.28
C ARG A 83 -3.29 -17.52 1.95
N PHE A 84 -3.99 -16.73 1.19
CA PHE A 84 -4.64 -15.53 1.72
C PHE A 84 -6.10 -15.58 1.37
N ASP A 85 -6.97 -15.30 2.33
CA ASP A 85 -8.40 -15.32 2.09
C ASP A 85 -8.87 -14.11 1.30
N HIS A 86 -8.25 -12.96 1.56
CA HIS A 86 -8.67 -11.71 0.93
C HIS A 86 -7.48 -10.81 0.63
N LEU A 87 -7.63 -10.03 -0.41
CA LEU A 87 -6.65 -9.02 -0.80
C LEU A 87 -7.33 -7.66 -0.87
N VAL A 88 -6.68 -6.64 -0.32
CA VAL A 88 -7.09 -5.25 -0.51
C VAL A 88 -6.02 -4.58 -1.34
N VAL A 89 -6.43 -3.95 -2.43
CA VAL A 89 -5.54 -3.26 -3.34
C VAL A 89 -5.98 -1.81 -3.46
N CYS A 90 -5.07 -0.87 -3.24
CA CYS A 90 -5.34 0.54 -3.51
C CYS A 90 -4.34 1.04 -4.53
N ASN A 91 -4.83 1.67 -5.59
CA ASN A 91 -3.99 2.28 -6.62
C ASN A 91 -4.07 3.80 -6.50
N TYR A 92 -2.95 4.46 -6.74
CA TYR A 92 -2.79 5.90 -6.51
C TYR A 92 -2.34 6.59 -7.79
N LEU A 93 -2.93 7.74 -8.07
CA LEU A 93 -2.58 8.56 -9.24
C LEU A 93 -2.36 10.01 -8.81
N PRO A 94 -1.32 10.67 -9.26
CA PRO A 94 -0.12 10.09 -9.83
C PRO A 94 0.60 9.19 -8.85
N GLN A 95 1.44 8.30 -9.37
CA GLN A 95 2.28 7.42 -8.56
C GLN A 95 3.13 8.22 -7.58
N GLY A 96 3.24 7.70 -6.35
CA GLY A 96 4.19 8.23 -5.37
C GLY A 96 5.44 7.37 -5.28
N ASN A 97 6.16 7.55 -4.19
CA ASN A 97 7.33 6.74 -3.86
C ASN A 97 8.45 6.75 -4.89
N TYR A 98 8.69 7.91 -5.50
CA TYR A 98 9.86 8.05 -6.37
C TYR A 98 11.12 8.03 -5.51
N LEU A 99 12.09 7.21 -5.92
CA LEU A 99 13.35 7.11 -5.20
C LEU A 99 14.04 8.45 -5.13
N GLY A 100 14.52 8.80 -3.95
CA GLY A 100 15.20 10.07 -3.72
C GLY A 100 14.29 11.25 -3.52
N GLU A 101 12.97 11.09 -3.69
CA GLU A 101 12.03 12.18 -3.45
C GLU A 101 11.33 12.01 -2.10
N LYS A 102 10.86 13.12 -1.56
CA LYS A 102 10.18 13.13 -0.28
C LYS A 102 8.69 13.17 -0.46
N PRO A 103 7.90 12.53 0.46
CA PRO A 103 6.44 12.50 0.31
C PRO A 103 5.79 13.87 0.46
N TYR A 104 6.38 14.73 1.25
CA TYR A 104 5.85 16.08 1.49
C TYR A 104 6.93 17.02 2.00
#